data_5b7a99a4e0ed8b0741c973c309b6e5e7
#
_entry.id   5b7a99a4e0ed8b0741c973c309b6e5e7
#
_cell.length_a   1.000
_cell.length_b   1.000
_cell.length_c   1.000
_cell.angle_alpha   90.00
_cell.angle_beta   90.00
_cell.angle_gamma   90.00
#
_symmetry.space_group_name_H-M   'P 1'
#
loop_
_entity.id
_entity.type
_entity.pdbx_description
1 polymer ?
#
loop_
_entity_poly.entity_id
_entity_poly.type
_entity_poly.pdbx_seq_one_letter_code
_entity_poly.pdbx_strand_id
1 'polypeptide(L)'
;MKKNLLCFLIGLWTILLLSGCDMIGSKSTNMAIIYIATAILSLLVLIAYCYMMPKKDIWFLLLFGSILVVNIGYLSLAISKTLEEALLANRISYLGSVFLPMAMMMIILNVIRIKAPKWLPCFLFIIGIAVFLIAASPGYLNIYYKEVSIESIHGITVLKKVYGPWHNLYPVYLLTYFASMIGVIIRSVSTKKLSSLNHAVILAIAVFVNIGVWLIEQLISIDFEFLSVSYIISELFLFGLHIAMTENERLKKLVMIQDEISVEAKPEQTLVSPDSQKETSENDELRKDFFTNLSTLTKTERMIFDFYVEGKTTKEVLKELSITENTLKFHNKNIYSKFNVSSRKKLLQIYNEIK
;
A
#
# COMPACT_ATOMS: atom_id res chain seq x y z
N MET A 1 -18.28 -2.09 1.72
CA MET A 1 -17.88 -3.48 1.91
C MET A 1 -16.35 -3.69 1.97
N LYS A 2 -15.56 -3.26 0.99
CA LYS A 2 -14.10 -3.51 0.92
C LYS A 2 -13.31 -2.99 2.12
N LYS A 3 -13.58 -1.75 2.60
CA LYS A 3 -12.92 -1.19 3.79
C LYS A 3 -13.24 -1.97 5.06
N ASN A 4 -14.46 -2.46 5.19
CA ASN A 4 -14.88 -3.21 6.37
C ASN A 4 -14.19 -4.57 6.46
N LEU A 5 -13.90 -5.22 5.31
CA LEU A 5 -13.16 -6.49 5.29
C LEU A 5 -11.72 -6.30 5.73
N LEU A 6 -11.04 -5.23 5.29
CA LEU A 6 -9.67 -4.93 5.74
C LEU A 6 -9.63 -4.61 7.24
N CYS A 7 -10.58 -3.81 7.74
CA CYS A 7 -10.69 -3.54 9.18
C CYS A 7 -10.99 -4.83 9.97
N PHE A 8 -11.81 -5.74 9.42
CA PHE A 8 -12.08 -7.03 10.03
C PHE A 8 -10.83 -7.91 10.09
N LEU A 9 -10.03 -7.98 9.03
CA LEU A 9 -8.78 -8.73 8.99
C LEU A 9 -7.76 -8.18 10.00
N ILE A 10 -7.63 -6.84 10.07
CA ILE A 10 -6.76 -6.18 11.06
C ILE A 10 -7.27 -6.44 12.48
N GLY A 11 -8.58 -6.35 12.72
CA GLY A 11 -9.20 -6.64 14.02
C GLY A 11 -9.03 -8.09 14.43
N LEU A 12 -9.21 -9.03 13.51
CA LEU A 12 -8.97 -10.46 13.76
C LEU A 12 -7.51 -10.72 14.12
N TRP A 13 -6.58 -10.07 13.43
CA TRP A 13 -5.15 -10.19 13.71
C TRP A 13 -4.76 -9.60 15.08
N THR A 14 -5.31 -8.43 15.46
CA THR A 14 -5.07 -7.86 16.81
C THR A 14 -5.63 -8.74 17.91
N ILE A 15 -6.79 -9.36 17.72
CA ILE A 15 -7.38 -10.32 18.65
C ILE A 15 -6.49 -11.56 18.78
N LEU A 16 -5.98 -12.11 17.68
CA LEU A 16 -5.07 -13.27 17.69
C LEU A 16 -3.75 -12.95 18.39
N LEU A 17 -3.19 -11.74 18.18
CA LEU A 17 -1.99 -11.30 18.90
C LEU A 17 -2.24 -11.13 20.40
N LEU A 18 -3.36 -10.51 20.80
CA LEU A 18 -3.72 -10.30 22.20
C LEU A 18 -3.99 -11.64 22.91
N SER A 19 -4.68 -12.56 22.25
CA SER A 19 -4.89 -13.92 22.76
C SER A 19 -3.57 -14.68 22.94
N GLY A 20 -2.59 -14.47 22.04
CA GLY A 20 -1.23 -15.01 22.17
C GLY A 20 -0.46 -14.46 23.38
N CYS A 21 -0.67 -13.19 23.75
CA CYS A 21 -0.03 -12.59 24.92
C CYS A 21 -0.53 -13.17 26.26
N ASP A 22 -1.83 -13.44 26.39
CA ASP A 22 -2.39 -14.07 27.60
C ASP A 22 -1.95 -15.53 27.77
N MET A 23 -1.63 -16.22 26.67
CA MET A 23 -1.18 -17.60 26.67
C MET A 23 0.31 -17.79 26.99
N ILE A 24 1.14 -16.75 26.93
CA ILE A 24 2.56 -16.78 27.32
C ILE A 24 2.72 -17.06 28.84
N GLY A 25 1.68 -16.88 29.62
CA GLY A 25 1.65 -17.18 31.06
C GLY A 25 1.39 -18.64 31.44
N SER A 26 0.89 -19.49 30.55
CA SER A 26 0.64 -20.93 30.79
C SER A 26 1.71 -21.79 30.08
N LYS A 27 2.64 -22.30 30.85
CA LYS A 27 3.74 -23.17 30.43
C LYS A 27 3.27 -24.34 29.59
N SER A 28 3.36 -24.38 28.32
CA SER A 28 3.47 -25.59 27.50
C SER A 28 2.61 -25.80 26.28
N THR A 29 1.69 -24.95 25.90
CA THR A 29 0.85 -25.40 24.79
C THR A 29 0.86 -24.58 23.52
N ASN A 30 1.53 -23.44 23.32
CA ASN A 30 0.91 -22.68 22.23
C ASN A 30 1.77 -21.86 21.27
N MET A 31 3.04 -22.12 21.14
CA MET A 31 3.79 -21.53 20.04
C MET A 31 3.30 -22.03 18.66
N ALA A 32 2.85 -23.29 18.58
CA ALA A 32 2.25 -23.82 17.36
C ALA A 32 0.98 -23.04 16.92
N ILE A 33 0.20 -22.52 17.86
CA ILE A 33 -1.00 -21.73 17.58
C ILE A 33 -0.66 -20.45 16.82
N ILE A 34 0.47 -19.81 17.11
CA ILE A 34 0.91 -18.60 16.41
C ILE A 34 1.18 -18.95 14.94
N TYR A 35 1.88 -20.06 14.66
CA TYR A 35 2.14 -20.49 13.27
C TYR A 35 0.86 -20.89 12.54
N ILE A 36 -0.10 -21.53 13.22
CA ILE A 36 -1.42 -21.82 12.66
C ILE A 36 -2.15 -20.51 12.32
N ALA A 37 -2.16 -19.55 13.26
CA ALA A 37 -2.82 -18.27 13.06
C ALA A 37 -2.19 -17.48 11.91
N THR A 38 -0.85 -17.43 11.81
CA THR A 38 -0.16 -16.75 10.72
C THR A 38 -0.40 -17.40 9.37
N ALA A 39 -0.43 -18.74 9.30
CA ALA A 39 -0.74 -19.48 8.07
C ALA A 39 -2.19 -19.23 7.61
N ILE A 40 -3.16 -19.26 8.52
CA ILE A 40 -4.56 -18.96 8.20
C ILE A 40 -4.70 -17.50 7.75
N LEU A 41 -4.08 -16.56 8.44
CA LEU A 41 -4.20 -15.14 8.12
C LEU A 41 -3.58 -14.81 6.76
N SER A 42 -2.40 -15.36 6.44
CA SER A 42 -1.78 -15.18 5.11
C SER A 42 -2.65 -15.76 3.99
N LEU A 43 -3.31 -16.89 4.22
CA LEU A 43 -4.29 -17.45 3.28
C LEU A 43 -5.49 -16.51 3.10
N LEU A 44 -6.04 -15.97 4.19
CA LEU A 44 -7.17 -15.04 4.15
C LEU A 44 -6.82 -13.74 3.43
N VAL A 45 -5.60 -13.19 3.62
CA VAL A 45 -5.15 -12.00 2.92
C VAL A 45 -4.99 -12.27 1.42
N LEU A 46 -4.43 -13.40 1.03
CA LEU A 46 -4.34 -13.81 -0.38
C LEU A 46 -5.73 -13.93 -1.03
N ILE A 47 -6.68 -14.59 -0.35
CA ILE A 47 -8.07 -14.70 -0.82
C ILE A 47 -8.72 -13.32 -0.92
N ALA A 48 -8.55 -12.47 0.11
CA ALA A 48 -9.07 -11.12 0.12
C ALA A 48 -8.52 -10.28 -1.04
N TYR A 49 -7.22 -10.37 -1.31
CA TYR A 49 -6.60 -9.73 -2.47
C TYR A 49 -7.22 -10.20 -3.78
N CYS A 50 -7.34 -11.52 -3.98
CA CYS A 50 -7.95 -12.10 -5.17
C CYS A 50 -9.41 -11.68 -5.38
N TYR A 51 -10.18 -11.50 -4.30
CA TYR A 51 -11.56 -11.07 -4.34
C TYR A 51 -11.73 -9.56 -4.54
N MET A 52 -10.92 -8.75 -3.83
CA MET A 52 -11.09 -7.30 -3.81
C MET A 52 -10.52 -6.61 -5.04
N MET A 53 -9.46 -7.18 -5.66
CA MET A 53 -8.77 -6.55 -6.77
C MET A 53 -9.26 -7.07 -8.12
N PRO A 54 -9.93 -6.22 -8.95
CA PRO A 54 -10.42 -6.64 -10.27
C PRO A 54 -9.26 -6.85 -11.26
N LYS A 55 -8.19 -6.04 -11.15
CA LYS A 55 -6.93 -6.23 -11.87
C LYS A 55 -5.86 -6.68 -10.89
N LYS A 56 -5.40 -7.90 -11.06
CA LYS A 56 -4.39 -8.51 -10.20
C LYS A 56 -3.01 -8.15 -10.71
N ASP A 57 -2.16 -7.62 -9.82
CA ASP A 57 -0.74 -7.43 -10.08
C ASP A 57 0.00 -8.73 -9.69
N ILE A 58 0.78 -9.27 -10.62
CA ILE A 58 1.53 -10.51 -10.44
C ILE A 58 2.50 -10.44 -9.25
N TRP A 59 3.06 -9.26 -8.96
CA TRP A 59 4.01 -9.08 -7.87
C TRP A 59 3.35 -9.17 -6.50
N PHE A 60 2.12 -8.68 -6.37
CA PHE A 60 1.33 -8.88 -5.15
C PHE A 60 0.90 -10.33 -4.98
N LEU A 61 0.55 -11.04 -6.07
CA LEU A 61 0.27 -12.47 -6.01
C LEU A 61 1.50 -13.26 -5.60
N LEU A 62 2.67 -12.91 -6.15
CA LEU A 62 3.93 -13.54 -5.77
C LEU A 62 4.27 -13.24 -4.30
N LEU A 63 4.10 -11.99 -3.83
CA LEU A 63 4.34 -11.61 -2.45
C LEU A 63 3.47 -12.42 -1.49
N PHE A 64 2.15 -12.35 -1.67
CA PHE A 64 1.20 -13.02 -0.76
C PHE A 64 1.30 -14.54 -0.84
N GLY A 65 1.53 -15.09 -2.04
CA GLY A 65 1.81 -16.51 -2.21
C GLY A 65 3.11 -16.95 -1.52
N SER A 66 4.16 -16.12 -1.60
CA SER A 66 5.44 -16.39 -0.92
C SER A 66 5.29 -16.37 0.60
N ILE A 67 4.56 -15.39 1.16
CA ILE A 67 4.30 -15.31 2.61
C ILE A 67 3.50 -16.52 3.09
N LEU A 68 2.48 -16.93 2.34
CA LEU A 68 1.72 -18.13 2.65
C LEU A 68 2.61 -19.38 2.67
N VAL A 69 3.48 -19.54 1.66
CA VAL A 69 4.42 -20.68 1.58
C VAL A 69 5.40 -20.67 2.76
N VAL A 70 5.92 -19.50 3.15
CA VAL A 70 6.78 -19.35 4.35
C VAL A 70 6.05 -19.79 5.60
N ASN A 71 4.83 -19.30 5.83
CA ASN A 71 4.05 -19.61 7.03
C ASN A 71 3.63 -21.08 7.09
N ILE A 72 3.33 -21.70 5.94
CA ILE A 72 3.11 -23.15 5.86
C ILE A 72 4.40 -23.90 6.22
N GLY A 73 5.55 -23.44 5.74
CA GLY A 73 6.84 -24.03 6.08
C GLY A 73 7.13 -23.96 7.58
N TYR A 74 6.95 -22.80 8.23
CA TYR A 74 7.14 -22.68 9.68
C TYR A 74 6.14 -23.51 10.48
N LEU A 75 4.88 -23.54 10.07
CA LEU A 75 3.88 -24.41 10.70
C LEU A 75 4.28 -25.90 10.57
N SER A 76 4.69 -26.32 9.37
CA SER A 76 5.12 -27.71 9.11
C SER A 76 6.35 -28.08 9.94
N LEU A 77 7.30 -27.13 10.10
CA LEU A 77 8.46 -27.32 10.95
C LEU A 77 8.06 -27.48 12.42
N ALA A 78 7.19 -26.61 12.91
CA ALA A 78 6.75 -26.65 14.31
C ALA A 78 6.07 -27.98 14.71
N ILE A 79 5.39 -28.64 13.78
CA ILE A 79 4.67 -29.91 14.03
C ILE A 79 5.43 -31.14 13.55
N SER A 80 6.61 -31.00 12.94
CA SER A 80 7.41 -32.13 12.44
C SER A 80 7.90 -33.03 13.57
N LYS A 81 8.00 -34.32 13.30
CA LYS A 81 8.42 -35.35 14.29
C LYS A 81 9.75 -35.96 13.95
N THR A 82 10.17 -35.87 12.70
CA THR A 82 11.42 -36.43 12.20
C THR A 82 12.31 -35.34 11.61
N LEU A 83 13.62 -35.61 11.55
CA LEU A 83 14.57 -34.69 10.91
C LEU A 83 14.25 -34.49 9.42
N GLU A 84 13.80 -35.53 8.73
CA GLU A 84 13.45 -35.44 7.30
C GLU A 84 12.26 -34.49 7.07
N GLU A 85 11.19 -34.65 7.90
CA GLU A 85 10.04 -33.73 7.86
C GLU A 85 10.48 -32.29 8.17
N ALA A 86 11.30 -32.09 9.19
CA ALA A 86 11.80 -30.78 9.57
C ALA A 86 12.66 -30.12 8.47
N LEU A 87 13.51 -30.90 7.79
CA LEU A 87 14.29 -30.43 6.65
C LEU A 87 13.41 -30.09 5.44
N LEU A 88 12.36 -30.89 5.16
CA LEU A 88 11.39 -30.59 4.11
C LEU A 88 10.64 -29.30 4.41
N ALA A 89 10.15 -29.13 5.65
CA ALA A 89 9.51 -27.92 6.10
C ALA A 89 10.39 -26.70 5.99
N ASN A 90 11.67 -26.80 6.37
CA ASN A 90 12.66 -25.75 6.23
C ASN A 90 12.90 -25.37 4.74
N ARG A 91 12.92 -26.34 3.83
CA ARG A 91 13.00 -26.08 2.37
C ARG A 91 11.77 -25.31 1.88
N ILE A 92 10.56 -25.69 2.34
CA ILE A 92 9.32 -24.97 2.01
C ILE A 92 9.40 -23.52 2.49
N SER A 93 9.90 -23.27 3.72
CA SER A 93 10.08 -21.90 4.23
C SER A 93 11.04 -21.10 3.35
N TYR A 94 12.20 -21.68 2.99
CA TYR A 94 13.17 -21.00 2.11
C TYR A 94 12.60 -20.74 0.71
N LEU A 95 11.78 -21.65 0.17
CA LEU A 95 11.14 -21.44 -1.13
C LEU A 95 10.29 -20.15 -1.14
N GLY A 96 9.51 -19.90 -0.11
CA GLY A 96 8.78 -18.65 0.02
C GLY A 96 9.69 -17.46 0.31
N SER A 97 10.61 -17.60 1.29
CA SER A 97 11.46 -16.51 1.79
C SER A 97 12.38 -15.92 0.73
N VAL A 98 12.85 -16.73 -0.22
CA VAL A 98 13.75 -16.27 -1.29
C VAL A 98 13.03 -15.37 -2.31
N PHE A 99 11.79 -15.63 -2.66
CA PHE A 99 11.08 -14.84 -3.66
C PHE A 99 10.37 -13.60 -3.07
N LEU A 100 10.19 -13.56 -1.77
CA LEU A 100 9.54 -12.47 -1.06
C LEU A 100 10.25 -11.11 -1.28
N PRO A 101 11.57 -10.93 -1.08
CA PRO A 101 12.23 -9.65 -1.27
C PRO A 101 12.23 -9.21 -2.74
N MET A 102 12.25 -10.15 -3.69
CA MET A 102 12.09 -9.84 -5.12
C MET A 102 10.71 -9.25 -5.40
N ALA A 103 9.64 -9.89 -4.90
CA ALA A 103 8.28 -9.39 -5.06
C ALA A 103 8.11 -8.00 -4.45
N MET A 104 8.63 -7.78 -3.22
CA MET A 104 8.64 -6.46 -2.57
C MET A 104 9.36 -5.40 -3.42
N MET A 105 10.54 -5.70 -3.93
CA MET A 105 11.31 -4.78 -4.77
C MET A 105 10.52 -4.38 -6.02
N MET A 106 9.89 -5.34 -6.70
CA MET A 106 9.10 -5.07 -7.90
C MET A 106 7.85 -4.24 -7.60
N ILE A 107 7.18 -4.48 -6.45
CA ILE A 107 6.06 -3.66 -5.98
C ILE A 107 6.53 -2.22 -5.73
N ILE A 108 7.66 -2.03 -5.05
CA ILE A 108 8.22 -0.71 -4.79
C ILE A 108 8.51 0.04 -6.10
N LEU A 109 9.13 -0.61 -7.08
CA LEU A 109 9.39 -0.02 -8.39
C LEU A 109 8.09 0.38 -9.10
N ASN A 110 7.05 -0.46 -9.06
CA ASN A 110 5.75 -0.16 -9.64
C ASN A 110 5.06 1.03 -8.94
N VAL A 111 5.08 1.07 -7.61
CA VAL A 111 4.49 2.18 -6.82
C VAL A 111 5.17 3.51 -7.12
N ILE A 112 6.49 3.50 -7.29
CA ILE A 112 7.31 4.68 -7.63
C ILE A 112 7.22 5.00 -9.13
N ARG A 113 6.58 4.14 -9.94
CA ARG A 113 6.47 4.27 -11.41
C ARG A 113 7.82 4.25 -12.13
N ILE A 114 8.80 3.55 -11.59
CA ILE A 114 10.07 3.28 -12.24
C ILE A 114 9.88 2.08 -13.16
N LYS A 115 10.06 2.28 -14.46
CA LYS A 115 10.01 1.18 -15.44
C LYS A 115 11.26 0.31 -15.29
N ALA A 116 11.11 -0.85 -14.67
CA ALA A 116 12.16 -1.85 -14.65
C ALA A 116 12.40 -2.41 -16.08
N PRO A 117 13.66 -2.68 -16.47
CA PRO A 117 13.93 -3.35 -17.73
C PRO A 117 13.35 -4.76 -17.71
N LYS A 118 12.87 -5.24 -18.85
CA LYS A 118 12.12 -6.52 -18.97
C LYS A 118 12.95 -7.74 -18.54
N TRP A 119 14.27 -7.67 -18.63
CA TRP A 119 15.16 -8.73 -18.22
C TRP A 119 15.38 -8.83 -16.71
N LEU A 120 15.15 -7.72 -15.96
CA LEU A 120 15.44 -7.64 -14.52
C LEU A 120 14.68 -8.69 -13.70
N PRO A 121 13.35 -8.88 -13.85
CA PRO A 121 12.64 -9.91 -13.11
C PRO A 121 13.16 -11.31 -13.35
N CYS A 122 13.51 -11.65 -14.59
CA CYS A 122 14.05 -12.95 -14.94
C CYS A 122 15.43 -13.16 -14.30
N PHE A 123 16.30 -12.16 -14.34
CA PHE A 123 17.61 -12.19 -13.70
C PHE A 123 17.51 -12.38 -12.18
N LEU A 124 16.64 -11.61 -11.52
CA LEU A 124 16.41 -11.73 -10.08
C LEU A 124 15.82 -13.09 -9.70
N PHE A 125 14.95 -13.64 -10.53
CA PHE A 125 14.38 -14.97 -10.34
C PHE A 125 15.45 -16.06 -10.43
N ILE A 126 16.37 -15.98 -11.38
CA ILE A 126 17.49 -16.93 -11.53
C ILE A 126 18.42 -16.87 -10.30
N ILE A 127 18.74 -15.67 -9.82
CA ILE A 127 19.52 -15.51 -8.58
C ILE A 127 18.76 -16.13 -7.40
N GLY A 128 17.45 -15.88 -7.30
CA GLY A 128 16.60 -16.46 -6.27
C GLY A 128 16.63 -17.98 -6.28
N ILE A 129 16.51 -18.62 -7.46
CA ILE A 129 16.63 -20.07 -7.58
C ILE A 129 18.01 -20.55 -7.10
N ALA A 130 19.09 -19.89 -7.49
CA ALA A 130 20.43 -20.28 -7.08
C ALA A 130 20.61 -20.22 -5.55
N VAL A 131 20.13 -19.13 -4.92
CA VAL A 131 20.15 -18.98 -3.46
C VAL A 131 19.27 -20.04 -2.79
N PHE A 132 18.07 -20.30 -3.35
CA PHE A 132 17.17 -21.34 -2.85
C PHE A 132 17.82 -22.72 -2.86
N LEU A 133 18.44 -23.12 -3.96
CA LEU A 133 19.09 -24.43 -4.07
C LEU A 133 20.20 -24.61 -3.02
N ILE A 134 20.97 -23.55 -2.74
CA ILE A 134 21.97 -23.59 -1.69
C ILE A 134 21.34 -23.65 -0.29
N ALA A 135 20.34 -22.84 -0.01
CA ALA A 135 19.65 -22.83 1.29
C ALA A 135 18.86 -24.13 1.54
N ALA A 136 18.37 -24.79 0.48
CA ALA A 136 17.64 -26.06 0.53
C ALA A 136 18.53 -27.31 0.57
N SER A 137 19.87 -27.14 0.47
CA SER A 137 20.85 -28.22 0.40
C SER A 137 21.01 -29.08 1.68
N PRO A 138 20.66 -28.62 2.91
CA PRO A 138 20.81 -29.43 4.11
C PRO A 138 20.11 -30.79 4.00
N GLY A 139 20.78 -31.83 4.47
CA GLY A 139 20.37 -33.23 4.32
C GLY A 139 20.87 -33.90 3.04
N TYR A 140 21.31 -33.13 2.04
CA TYR A 140 21.99 -33.64 0.82
C TYR A 140 23.47 -33.21 0.78
N LEU A 141 23.73 -31.94 1.08
CA LEU A 141 25.06 -31.34 1.06
C LEU A 141 25.28 -30.53 2.34
N ASN A 142 26.46 -30.66 2.94
CA ASN A 142 26.84 -29.96 4.17
C ASN A 142 27.44 -28.56 3.91
N ILE A 143 26.92 -27.86 2.88
CA ILE A 143 27.45 -26.56 2.45
C ILE A 143 26.76 -25.39 3.15
N TYR A 144 25.40 -25.45 3.33
CA TYR A 144 24.63 -24.40 3.99
C TYR A 144 24.59 -24.60 5.51
N TYR A 145 24.30 -25.83 5.98
CA TYR A 145 24.51 -26.28 7.36
C TYR A 145 25.52 -27.46 7.36
N LYS A 146 26.42 -27.46 8.31
CA LYS A 146 27.37 -28.61 8.51
C LYS A 146 26.64 -29.77 9.17
N GLU A 147 25.89 -29.46 10.23
CA GLU A 147 25.13 -30.41 11.01
C GLU A 147 23.75 -29.82 11.33
N VAL A 148 22.76 -30.67 11.37
CA VAL A 148 21.38 -30.31 11.70
C VAL A 148 20.78 -31.39 12.57
N SER A 149 20.15 -30.99 13.66
CA SER A 149 19.36 -31.88 14.51
C SER A 149 18.02 -31.19 14.84
N ILE A 150 17.07 -31.97 15.32
CA ILE A 150 15.81 -31.47 15.84
C ILE A 150 15.82 -31.41 17.35
N GLU A 151 15.22 -30.38 17.90
CA GLU A 151 14.99 -30.20 19.31
C GLU A 151 13.54 -29.82 19.54
N SER A 152 12.93 -30.27 20.63
CA SER A 152 11.56 -29.87 21.01
C SER A 152 11.63 -28.80 22.08
N ILE A 153 11.19 -27.59 21.75
CA ILE A 153 11.19 -26.43 22.65
C ILE A 153 9.75 -25.96 22.79
N HIS A 154 9.24 -25.87 24.00
CA HIS A 154 7.87 -25.41 24.30
C HIS A 154 6.79 -26.09 23.43
N GLY A 155 6.95 -27.39 23.15
CA GLY A 155 5.97 -28.18 22.38
C GLY A 155 6.00 -27.97 20.86
N ILE A 156 6.97 -27.26 20.33
CA ILE A 156 7.26 -27.15 18.89
C ILE A 156 8.61 -27.77 18.56
N THR A 157 8.74 -28.24 17.34
CA THR A 157 10.04 -28.69 16.79
C THR A 157 10.79 -27.53 16.18
N VAL A 158 12.05 -27.39 16.60
CA VAL A 158 13.01 -26.40 16.05
C VAL A 158 14.23 -27.13 15.49
N LEU A 159 14.86 -26.51 14.48
CA LEU A 159 16.12 -27.02 13.93
C LEU A 159 17.31 -26.40 14.66
N LYS A 160 18.09 -27.24 15.33
CA LYS A 160 19.40 -26.86 15.84
C LYS A 160 20.41 -26.98 14.70
N LYS A 161 21.03 -25.85 14.31
CA LYS A 161 21.79 -25.70 13.08
C LYS A 161 23.25 -25.37 13.42
N VAL A 162 24.21 -26.11 12.87
CA VAL A 162 25.61 -25.71 12.82
C VAL A 162 25.89 -25.17 11.41
N TYR A 163 26.22 -23.88 11.33
CA TYR A 163 26.32 -23.17 10.06
C TYR A 163 27.49 -23.67 9.19
N GLY A 164 27.21 -23.81 7.89
CA GLY A 164 28.18 -24.19 6.89
C GLY A 164 28.87 -23.00 6.22
N PRO A 165 29.81 -23.23 5.30
CA PRO A 165 30.59 -22.17 4.65
C PRO A 165 29.72 -21.21 3.80
N TRP A 166 28.57 -21.65 3.29
CA TRP A 166 27.67 -20.87 2.44
C TRP A 166 26.46 -20.32 3.18
N HIS A 167 26.44 -20.45 4.50
CA HIS A 167 25.29 -19.94 5.29
C HIS A 167 25.06 -18.43 5.10
N ASN A 168 26.14 -17.65 5.01
CA ASN A 168 26.05 -16.19 4.85
C ASN A 168 25.49 -15.73 3.50
N LEU A 169 25.32 -16.63 2.53
CA LEU A 169 24.78 -16.28 1.22
C LEU A 169 23.36 -15.70 1.33
N TYR A 170 22.49 -16.33 2.12
CA TYR A 170 21.10 -15.86 2.28
C TYR A 170 21.00 -14.51 3.03
N PRO A 171 21.67 -14.29 4.18
CA PRO A 171 21.77 -12.97 4.78
C PRO A 171 22.28 -11.86 3.84
N VAL A 172 23.36 -12.12 3.08
CA VAL A 172 23.89 -11.16 2.11
C VAL A 172 22.88 -10.87 1.00
N TYR A 173 22.18 -11.90 0.51
CA TYR A 173 21.11 -11.75 -0.46
C TYR A 173 20.00 -10.84 0.06
N LEU A 174 19.50 -11.05 1.30
CA LEU A 174 18.49 -10.20 1.92
C LEU A 174 18.97 -8.75 2.09
N LEU A 175 20.17 -8.55 2.63
CA LEU A 175 20.76 -7.22 2.83
C LEU A 175 20.89 -6.45 1.50
N THR A 176 21.26 -7.14 0.43
CA THR A 176 21.36 -6.53 -0.91
C THR A 176 20.01 -6.02 -1.40
N TYR A 177 18.94 -6.80 -1.21
CA TYR A 177 17.59 -6.34 -1.53
C TYR A 177 17.15 -5.17 -0.65
N PHE A 178 17.37 -5.24 0.66
CA PHE A 178 17.00 -4.16 1.57
C PHE A 178 17.72 -2.86 1.24
N ALA A 179 19.03 -2.92 1.02
CA ALA A 179 19.81 -1.75 0.62
C ALA A 179 19.31 -1.16 -0.71
N SER A 180 18.99 -2.03 -1.69
CA SER A 180 18.44 -1.61 -2.98
C SER A 180 17.07 -0.96 -2.83
N MET A 181 16.16 -1.52 -2.04
CA MET A 181 14.83 -0.96 -1.78
C MET A 181 14.92 0.42 -1.11
N ILE A 182 15.75 0.54 -0.07
CA ILE A 182 15.99 1.82 0.62
C ILE A 182 16.58 2.84 -0.35
N GLY A 183 17.58 2.48 -1.13
CA GLY A 183 18.22 3.35 -2.11
C GLY A 183 17.22 3.87 -3.16
N VAL A 184 16.33 3.01 -3.66
CA VAL A 184 15.26 3.36 -4.60
C VAL A 184 14.25 4.32 -3.96
N ILE A 185 13.84 4.07 -2.72
CA ILE A 185 12.89 4.94 -1.99
C ILE A 185 13.51 6.32 -1.78
N ILE A 186 14.74 6.39 -1.25
CA ILE A 186 15.45 7.67 -1.02
C ILE A 186 15.60 8.45 -2.32
N ARG A 187 16.06 7.82 -3.39
CA ARG A 187 16.19 8.44 -4.71
C ARG A 187 14.86 8.97 -5.24
N SER A 188 13.78 8.23 -5.03
CA SER A 188 12.45 8.64 -5.46
C SER A 188 11.92 9.86 -4.71
N VAL A 189 12.16 9.93 -3.41
CA VAL A 189 11.83 11.12 -2.60
C VAL A 189 12.64 12.32 -3.07
N SER A 190 13.96 12.16 -3.24
CA SER A 190 14.87 13.23 -3.67
C SER A 190 14.52 13.76 -5.07
N THR A 191 14.07 12.91 -5.98
CA THR A 191 13.70 13.29 -7.36
C THR A 191 12.24 13.73 -7.50
N LYS A 192 11.47 13.83 -6.40
CA LYS A 192 10.03 14.19 -6.38
C LYS A 192 9.17 13.31 -7.30
N LYS A 193 9.61 12.10 -7.62
CA LYS A 193 8.83 11.16 -8.43
C LYS A 193 7.66 10.54 -7.67
N LEU A 194 7.78 10.47 -6.35
CA LEU A 194 6.70 10.00 -5.50
C LEU A 194 5.73 11.14 -5.22
N SER A 195 4.50 10.98 -5.66
CA SER A 195 3.44 12.02 -5.58
C SER A 195 2.92 12.25 -4.15
N SER A 196 3.26 11.38 -3.20
CA SER A 196 2.80 11.46 -1.81
C SER A 196 3.87 10.97 -0.85
N LEU A 197 4.23 11.81 0.11
CA LEU A 197 5.12 11.45 1.22
C LEU A 197 4.56 10.26 2.02
N ASN A 198 3.24 10.17 2.17
CA ASN A 198 2.60 9.06 2.88
C ASN A 198 2.89 7.69 2.23
N HIS A 199 2.93 7.62 0.89
CA HIS A 199 3.28 6.37 0.20
C HIS A 199 4.74 5.98 0.46
N ALA A 200 5.67 6.95 0.48
CA ALA A 200 7.07 6.69 0.82
C ALA A 200 7.21 6.15 2.24
N VAL A 201 6.50 6.76 3.19
CA VAL A 201 6.52 6.35 4.60
C VAL A 201 6.00 4.92 4.76
N ILE A 202 4.87 4.58 4.13
CA ILE A 202 4.30 3.21 4.20
C ILE A 202 5.28 2.18 3.62
N LEU A 203 5.87 2.46 2.46
CA LEU A 203 6.86 1.58 1.85
C LEU A 203 8.10 1.42 2.74
N ALA A 204 8.59 2.52 3.31
CA ALA A 204 9.73 2.49 4.22
C ALA A 204 9.41 1.64 5.47
N ILE A 205 8.25 1.85 6.10
CA ILE A 205 7.82 1.06 7.26
C ILE A 205 7.78 -0.43 6.92
N ALA A 206 7.18 -0.83 5.79
CA ALA A 206 7.11 -2.22 5.37
C ALA A 206 8.49 -2.87 5.22
N VAL A 207 9.48 -2.12 4.72
CA VAL A 207 10.87 -2.60 4.59
C VAL A 207 11.56 -2.64 5.95
N PHE A 208 11.49 -1.55 6.74
CA PHE A 208 12.19 -1.43 8.02
C PHE A 208 11.68 -2.40 9.09
N VAL A 209 10.39 -2.71 9.10
CA VAL A 209 9.83 -3.72 10.03
C VAL A 209 10.49 -5.08 9.78
N ASN A 210 10.58 -5.51 8.53
CA ASN A 210 11.21 -6.80 8.21
C ASN A 210 12.70 -6.81 8.54
N ILE A 211 13.43 -5.72 8.23
CA ILE A 211 14.86 -5.60 8.58
C ILE A 211 15.04 -5.63 10.10
N GLY A 212 14.23 -4.87 10.83
CA GLY A 212 14.32 -4.77 12.29
C GLY A 212 14.08 -6.12 12.96
N VAL A 213 13.04 -6.84 12.56
CA VAL A 213 12.75 -8.18 13.12
C VAL A 213 13.85 -9.16 12.77
N TRP A 214 14.31 -9.18 11.51
CA TRP A 214 15.41 -10.06 11.08
C TRP A 214 16.69 -9.77 11.87
N LEU A 215 17.06 -8.51 12.10
CA LEU A 215 18.21 -8.13 12.91
C LEU A 215 18.06 -8.58 14.36
N ILE A 216 16.86 -8.42 14.94
CA ILE A 216 16.58 -8.88 16.30
C ILE A 216 16.77 -10.40 16.41
N GLU A 217 16.27 -11.17 15.43
CA GLU A 217 16.45 -12.63 15.39
C GLU A 217 17.93 -13.05 15.25
N GLN A 218 18.76 -12.24 14.56
CA GLN A 218 20.20 -12.51 14.47
C GLN A 218 20.97 -12.16 15.75
N LEU A 219 20.51 -11.17 16.52
CA LEU A 219 21.19 -10.67 17.72
C LEU A 219 20.77 -11.41 19.00
N ILE A 220 19.54 -11.89 19.02
CA ILE A 220 18.96 -12.55 20.19
C ILE A 220 18.65 -14.00 19.80
N SER A 221 19.19 -14.95 20.57
CA SER A 221 18.83 -16.37 20.39
C SER A 221 17.40 -16.60 20.87
N ILE A 222 16.45 -16.45 19.97
CA ILE A 222 15.04 -16.65 20.24
C ILE A 222 14.62 -17.97 19.58
N ASP A 223 13.95 -18.82 20.36
CA ASP A 223 13.48 -20.13 19.87
C ASP A 223 12.22 -20.05 19.00
N PHE A 224 11.85 -18.84 18.58
CA PHE A 224 10.66 -18.54 17.79
C PHE A 224 10.99 -17.67 16.57
N GLU A 225 10.47 -18.05 15.41
CA GLU A 225 10.67 -17.30 14.14
C GLU A 225 9.68 -16.14 14.05
N PHE A 226 10.05 -14.96 14.59
CA PHE A 226 9.22 -13.73 14.55
C PHE A 226 9.04 -13.18 13.15
N LEU A 227 9.88 -13.57 12.19
CA LEU A 227 9.74 -13.18 10.79
C LEU A 227 8.37 -13.53 10.21
N SER A 228 7.76 -14.64 10.63
CA SER A 228 6.40 -15.03 10.21
C SER A 228 5.36 -13.93 10.50
N VAL A 229 5.46 -13.29 11.66
CA VAL A 229 4.58 -12.19 12.08
C VAL A 229 4.91 -10.91 11.35
N SER A 230 6.21 -10.58 11.18
CA SER A 230 6.64 -9.36 10.48
C SER A 230 6.24 -9.36 9.01
N TYR A 231 6.26 -10.51 8.36
CA TYR A 231 5.79 -10.65 6.98
C TYR A 231 4.31 -10.30 6.83
N ILE A 232 3.46 -10.73 7.77
CA ILE A 232 2.03 -10.39 7.75
C ILE A 232 1.80 -8.89 7.97
N ILE A 233 2.55 -8.27 8.89
CA ILE A 233 2.47 -6.82 9.08
C ILE A 233 2.76 -6.10 7.76
N SER A 234 3.85 -6.46 7.09
CA SER A 234 4.24 -5.86 5.82
C SER A 234 3.24 -6.14 4.71
N GLU A 235 2.67 -7.36 4.67
CA GLU A 235 1.62 -7.77 3.75
C GLU A 235 0.40 -6.85 3.88
N LEU A 236 -0.09 -6.63 5.11
CA LEU A 236 -1.23 -5.77 5.38
C LEU A 236 -0.95 -4.30 5.01
N PHE A 237 0.25 -3.78 5.32
CA PHE A 237 0.65 -2.43 4.92
C PHE A 237 0.68 -2.26 3.41
N LEU A 238 1.29 -3.19 2.68
CA LEU A 238 1.39 -3.14 1.22
C LEU A 238 0.02 -3.33 0.56
N PHE A 239 -0.81 -4.20 1.11
CA PHE A 239 -2.18 -4.38 0.63
C PHE A 239 -3.03 -3.11 0.85
N GLY A 240 -2.97 -2.51 2.04
CA GLY A 240 -3.63 -1.24 2.33
C GLY A 240 -3.17 -0.12 1.40
N LEU A 241 -1.86 -0.02 1.13
CA LEU A 241 -1.30 0.93 0.18
C LEU A 241 -1.84 0.69 -1.25
N HIS A 242 -1.87 -0.55 -1.69
CA HIS A 242 -2.39 -0.91 -3.02
C HIS A 242 -3.87 -0.54 -3.18
N ILE A 243 -4.70 -0.81 -2.15
CA ILE A 243 -6.10 -0.39 -2.13
C ILE A 243 -6.22 1.14 -2.24
N ALA A 244 -5.45 1.88 -1.42
CA ALA A 244 -5.49 3.33 -1.41
C ALA A 244 -5.06 3.94 -2.75
N MET A 245 -4.04 3.37 -3.40
CA MET A 245 -3.58 3.81 -4.72
C MET A 245 -4.63 3.54 -5.81
N THR A 246 -5.22 2.34 -5.82
CA THR A 246 -6.25 1.95 -6.78
C THR A 246 -7.49 2.84 -6.66
N GLU A 247 -7.90 3.14 -5.43
CA GLU A 247 -9.05 4.03 -5.20
C GLU A 247 -8.75 5.48 -5.60
N ASN A 248 -7.54 5.99 -5.32
CA ASN A 248 -7.12 7.31 -5.79
C ASN A 248 -7.09 7.41 -7.32
N GLU A 249 -6.62 6.38 -8.02
CA GLU A 249 -6.65 6.37 -9.50
C GLU A 249 -8.08 6.33 -10.03
N ARG A 250 -8.97 5.58 -9.38
CA ARG A 250 -10.39 5.52 -9.73
C ARG A 250 -11.06 6.89 -9.55
N LEU A 251 -10.83 7.54 -8.43
CA LEU A 251 -11.37 8.87 -8.15
C LEU A 251 -10.87 9.90 -9.18
N LYS A 252 -9.58 9.89 -9.52
CA LYS A 252 -9.02 10.77 -10.56
C LYS A 252 -9.68 10.54 -11.92
N LYS A 253 -9.93 9.29 -12.32
CA LYS A 253 -10.63 8.98 -13.58
C LYS A 253 -12.07 9.47 -13.57
N LEU A 254 -12.78 9.31 -12.45
CA LEU A 254 -14.15 9.81 -12.34
C LEU A 254 -14.21 11.34 -12.47
N VAL A 255 -13.26 12.05 -11.85
CA VAL A 255 -13.15 13.51 -11.99
C VAL A 255 -12.85 13.91 -13.44
N MET A 256 -11.93 13.22 -14.12
CA MET A 256 -11.63 13.50 -15.54
C MET A 256 -12.86 13.28 -16.44
N ILE A 257 -13.59 12.17 -16.26
CA ILE A 257 -14.80 11.87 -17.03
C ILE A 257 -15.89 12.93 -16.75
N GLN A 258 -16.01 13.37 -15.53
CA GLN A 258 -16.96 14.44 -15.17
C GLN A 258 -16.58 15.78 -15.78
N ASP A 259 -15.28 16.09 -15.86
CA ASP A 259 -14.76 17.26 -16.55
C ASP A 259 -15.00 17.19 -18.08
N GLU A 260 -14.81 16.01 -18.71
CA GLU A 260 -15.10 15.79 -20.13
C GLU A 260 -16.61 15.95 -20.44
N ILE A 261 -17.47 15.36 -19.63
CA ILE A 261 -18.94 15.49 -19.80
C ILE A 261 -19.38 16.95 -19.63
N SER A 262 -18.74 17.69 -18.72
CA SER A 262 -19.05 19.11 -18.50
C SER A 262 -18.55 20.01 -19.65
N VAL A 263 -17.56 19.57 -20.42
CA VAL A 263 -17.06 20.26 -21.62
C VAL A 263 -17.95 19.95 -22.85
N GLU A 264 -18.39 18.70 -23.00
CA GLU A 264 -19.31 18.31 -24.10
C GLU A 264 -20.74 18.83 -23.94
N ALA A 265 -21.16 19.13 -22.70
CA ALA A 265 -22.47 19.72 -22.42
C ALA A 265 -22.56 21.24 -22.67
N LYS A 266 -21.52 21.89 -23.23
CA LYS A 266 -21.64 23.25 -23.74
C LYS A 266 -22.42 23.22 -25.07
N PRO A 267 -23.59 23.85 -25.17
CA PRO A 267 -24.27 23.99 -26.47
C PRO A 267 -23.39 24.81 -27.40
N GLU A 268 -23.24 24.32 -28.60
CA GLU A 268 -22.65 25.02 -29.73
C GLU A 268 -23.35 26.35 -29.92
N GLN A 269 -22.73 27.43 -29.48
CA GLN A 269 -23.25 28.79 -29.76
C GLN A 269 -23.12 29.06 -31.24
N THR A 270 -24.23 28.89 -31.96
CA THR A 270 -24.42 29.37 -33.32
C THR A 270 -24.12 30.88 -33.36
N LEU A 271 -23.11 31.26 -34.14
CA LEU A 271 -22.79 32.63 -34.49
C LEU A 271 -23.97 33.28 -35.21
N VAL A 272 -24.67 34.19 -34.56
CA VAL A 272 -25.52 35.19 -35.24
C VAL A 272 -24.93 36.55 -34.90
N SER A 273 -24.52 37.25 -35.95
CA SER A 273 -23.91 38.59 -35.97
C SER A 273 -24.92 39.73 -35.64
N PRO A 274 -24.43 40.96 -35.45
CA PRO A 274 -25.01 41.91 -34.52
C PRO A 274 -25.97 42.88 -35.18
N ASP A 275 -26.89 43.41 -34.45
CA ASP A 275 -27.13 44.88 -34.41
C ASP A 275 -28.12 45.32 -33.32
N SER A 276 -27.69 46.37 -32.64
CA SER A 276 -28.48 47.45 -32.03
C SER A 276 -29.40 47.21 -30.82
N GLN A 277 -29.01 47.83 -29.75
CA GLN A 277 -29.84 48.61 -28.81
C GLN A 277 -29.95 48.11 -27.36
N LYS A 278 -29.43 48.98 -26.50
CA LYS A 278 -29.84 49.37 -25.14
C LYS A 278 -29.09 48.76 -23.94
N GLU A 279 -28.44 49.67 -23.24
CA GLU A 279 -27.73 49.53 -21.94
C GLU A 279 -28.59 48.97 -20.77
N THR A 280 -29.87 48.76 -20.92
CA THR A 280 -30.75 48.12 -19.91
C THR A 280 -30.78 46.58 -20.03
N SER A 281 -30.32 46.00 -21.15
CA SER A 281 -30.36 44.57 -21.41
C SER A 281 -29.12 43.84 -20.87
N GLU A 282 -27.97 44.52 -20.77
CA GLU A 282 -26.70 43.90 -20.43
C GLU A 282 -26.61 43.50 -18.96
N ASN A 283 -27.20 44.28 -18.05
CA ASN A 283 -27.25 43.97 -16.63
C ASN A 283 -28.24 42.83 -16.30
N ASP A 284 -29.31 42.70 -17.03
CA ASP A 284 -30.27 41.61 -16.84
C ASP A 284 -29.75 40.28 -17.40
N GLU A 285 -28.96 40.33 -18.47
CA GLU A 285 -28.31 39.17 -19.05
C GLU A 285 -27.17 38.67 -18.17
N LEU A 286 -26.31 39.57 -17.68
CA LEU A 286 -25.23 39.28 -16.69
C LEU A 286 -25.83 38.66 -15.40
N ARG A 287 -26.95 39.18 -14.95
CA ARG A 287 -27.68 38.69 -13.77
C ARG A 287 -28.20 37.26 -14.01
N LYS A 288 -28.82 37.00 -15.15
CA LYS A 288 -29.34 35.71 -15.56
C LYS A 288 -28.24 34.65 -15.68
N ASP A 289 -27.12 35.01 -16.33
CA ASP A 289 -25.95 34.15 -16.49
C ASP A 289 -25.32 33.82 -15.14
N PHE A 290 -25.19 34.79 -14.25
CA PHE A 290 -24.64 34.57 -12.92
C PHE A 290 -25.47 33.58 -12.11
N PHE A 291 -26.80 33.73 -12.10
CA PHE A 291 -27.70 32.80 -11.38
C PHE A 291 -27.75 31.41 -12.03
N THR A 292 -27.59 31.33 -13.35
CA THR A 292 -27.47 30.07 -14.05
C THR A 292 -26.18 29.36 -13.63
N ASN A 293 -25.03 30.05 -13.62
CA ASN A 293 -23.75 29.52 -13.16
C ASN A 293 -23.79 29.13 -11.66
N LEU A 294 -24.52 29.88 -10.85
CA LEU A 294 -24.72 29.60 -9.43
C LEU A 294 -25.49 28.27 -9.20
N SER A 295 -26.42 27.94 -10.10
CA SER A 295 -27.15 26.67 -10.08
C SER A 295 -26.30 25.46 -10.48
N THR A 296 -25.20 25.68 -11.20
CA THR A 296 -24.27 24.60 -11.64
C THR A 296 -23.25 24.21 -10.55
N LEU A 297 -23.18 24.98 -9.46
CA LEU A 297 -22.25 24.67 -8.37
C LEU A 297 -22.65 23.38 -7.66
N THR A 298 -21.66 22.53 -7.40
CA THR A 298 -21.86 21.38 -6.52
C THR A 298 -22.15 21.84 -5.09
N LYS A 299 -22.69 20.96 -4.26
CA LYS A 299 -23.01 21.28 -2.86
C LYS A 299 -21.83 21.88 -2.09
N THR A 300 -20.65 21.34 -2.27
CA THR A 300 -19.41 21.83 -1.61
C THR A 300 -18.96 23.19 -2.18
N GLU A 301 -19.00 23.36 -3.49
CA GLU A 301 -18.67 24.62 -4.15
C GLU A 301 -19.64 25.72 -3.76
N ARG A 302 -20.91 25.38 -3.64
CA ARG A 302 -21.94 26.32 -3.16
C ARG A 302 -21.67 26.78 -1.73
N MET A 303 -21.33 25.87 -0.84
CA MET A 303 -20.96 26.21 0.55
C MET A 303 -19.72 27.10 0.60
N ILE A 304 -18.71 26.84 -0.24
CA ILE A 304 -17.51 27.67 -0.32
C ILE A 304 -17.86 29.07 -0.85
N PHE A 305 -18.69 29.16 -1.88
CA PHE A 305 -19.18 30.43 -2.41
C PHE A 305 -19.95 31.21 -1.34
N ASP A 306 -20.88 30.59 -0.64
CA ASP A 306 -21.67 31.20 0.41
C ASP A 306 -20.78 31.74 1.56
N PHE A 307 -19.75 30.98 1.97
CA PHE A 307 -18.76 31.45 2.94
C PHE A 307 -17.94 32.65 2.43
N TYR A 308 -17.68 32.73 1.13
CA TYR A 308 -17.01 33.89 0.55
C TYR A 308 -17.89 35.14 0.55
N VAL A 309 -19.19 34.99 0.29
CA VAL A 309 -20.18 36.05 0.39
C VAL A 309 -20.36 36.51 1.83
N GLU A 310 -20.27 35.62 2.80
CA GLU A 310 -20.26 35.92 4.24
C GLU A 310 -18.96 36.60 4.71
N GLY A 311 -17.95 36.73 3.84
CA GLY A 311 -16.67 37.35 4.17
C GLY A 311 -15.68 36.47 4.93
N LYS A 312 -15.95 35.16 5.11
CA LYS A 312 -15.06 34.25 5.82
C LYS A 312 -13.68 34.17 5.18
N THR A 313 -12.64 34.16 5.98
CA THR A 313 -11.25 33.98 5.52
C THR A 313 -10.99 32.56 5.02
N THR A 314 -9.94 32.37 4.24
CA THR A 314 -9.50 31.03 3.79
C THR A 314 -9.33 30.06 4.96
N LYS A 315 -8.75 30.52 6.08
CA LYS A 315 -8.54 29.70 7.28
C LYS A 315 -9.84 29.23 7.91
N GLU A 316 -10.85 30.10 7.95
CA GLU A 316 -12.18 29.77 8.48
C GLU A 316 -12.90 28.78 7.59
N VAL A 317 -12.87 28.95 6.26
CA VAL A 317 -13.43 28.00 5.30
C VAL A 317 -12.81 26.61 5.44
N LEU A 318 -11.50 26.52 5.58
CA LEU A 318 -10.78 25.26 5.80
C LEU A 318 -11.23 24.56 7.08
N LYS A 319 -11.43 25.33 8.16
CA LYS A 319 -11.87 24.82 9.46
C LYS A 319 -13.33 24.32 9.41
N GLU A 320 -14.22 25.14 8.86
CA GLU A 320 -15.67 24.84 8.79
C GLU A 320 -15.97 23.60 7.94
N LEU A 321 -15.27 23.47 6.80
CA LEU A 321 -15.48 22.34 5.89
C LEU A 321 -14.59 21.13 6.22
N SER A 322 -13.67 21.25 7.20
CA SER A 322 -12.69 20.22 7.55
C SER A 322 -11.91 19.72 6.33
N ILE A 323 -11.53 20.62 5.41
CA ILE A 323 -10.79 20.31 4.18
C ILE A 323 -9.37 20.86 4.21
N THR A 324 -8.49 20.30 3.37
CA THR A 324 -7.12 20.79 3.21
C THR A 324 -7.06 22.00 2.28
N GLU A 325 -5.95 22.79 2.36
CA GLU A 325 -5.72 23.93 1.46
C GLU A 325 -5.70 23.50 -0.01
N ASN A 326 -5.15 22.34 -0.32
CA ASN A 326 -5.13 21.81 -1.68
C ASN A 326 -6.53 21.46 -2.18
N THR A 327 -7.39 20.93 -1.31
CA THR A 327 -8.79 20.65 -1.63
C THR A 327 -9.56 21.95 -1.89
N LEU A 328 -9.33 22.97 -1.07
CA LEU A 328 -9.94 24.29 -1.30
C LEU A 328 -9.46 24.94 -2.59
N LYS A 329 -8.17 24.85 -2.91
CA LYS A 329 -7.61 25.33 -4.19
C LYS A 329 -8.28 24.63 -5.39
N PHE A 330 -8.55 23.34 -5.28
CA PHE A 330 -9.26 22.59 -6.31
C PHE A 330 -10.70 23.11 -6.50
N HIS A 331 -11.46 23.25 -5.43
CA HIS A 331 -12.82 23.80 -5.51
C HIS A 331 -12.86 25.23 -6.02
N ASN A 332 -11.90 26.08 -5.59
CA ASN A 332 -11.78 27.45 -6.09
C ASN A 332 -11.54 27.50 -7.60
N LYS A 333 -10.66 26.63 -8.12
CA LYS A 333 -10.43 26.53 -9.57
C LYS A 333 -11.71 26.23 -10.31
N ASN A 334 -12.52 25.30 -9.82
CA ASN A 334 -13.81 24.91 -10.43
C ASN A 334 -14.84 26.05 -10.36
N ILE A 335 -14.97 26.68 -9.17
CA ILE A 335 -15.85 27.85 -9.01
C ILE A 335 -15.47 28.95 -9.99
N TYR A 336 -14.19 29.33 -10.02
CA TYR A 336 -13.71 30.40 -10.90
C TYR A 336 -13.88 30.09 -12.38
N SER A 337 -13.70 28.84 -12.78
CA SER A 337 -13.98 28.38 -14.14
C SER A 337 -15.45 28.52 -14.51
N LYS A 338 -16.39 28.12 -13.62
CA LYS A 338 -17.82 28.19 -13.86
C LYS A 338 -18.35 29.63 -14.01
N PHE A 339 -17.75 30.58 -13.28
CA PHE A 339 -18.09 32.00 -13.37
C PHE A 339 -17.21 32.77 -14.34
N ASN A 340 -16.30 32.12 -15.04
CA ASN A 340 -15.33 32.73 -15.95
C ASN A 340 -14.53 33.88 -15.28
N VAL A 341 -14.10 33.69 -14.03
CA VAL A 341 -13.33 34.67 -13.25
C VAL A 341 -11.96 34.12 -12.85
N SER A 342 -11.02 35.02 -12.61
CA SER A 342 -9.64 34.63 -12.27
C SER A 342 -9.35 34.61 -10.76
N SER A 343 -10.27 35.13 -9.93
CA SER A 343 -10.01 35.27 -8.51
C SER A 343 -11.30 35.45 -7.68
N ARG A 344 -11.19 35.15 -6.36
CA ARG A 344 -12.26 35.43 -5.39
C ARG A 344 -12.70 36.90 -5.42
N LYS A 345 -11.78 37.84 -5.56
CA LYS A 345 -12.10 39.26 -5.60
C LYS A 345 -13.00 39.62 -6.78
N LYS A 346 -12.69 39.08 -7.99
CA LYS A 346 -13.52 39.27 -9.18
C LYS A 346 -14.89 38.61 -9.04
N LEU A 347 -14.96 37.42 -8.47
CA LEU A 347 -16.22 36.72 -8.22
C LEU A 347 -17.16 37.52 -7.31
N LEU A 348 -16.63 38.05 -6.21
CA LEU A 348 -17.38 38.86 -5.26
C LEU A 348 -17.74 40.24 -5.82
N GLN A 349 -16.91 40.81 -6.69
CA GLN A 349 -17.20 42.07 -7.39
C GLN A 349 -18.44 41.90 -8.28
N ILE A 350 -18.48 40.89 -9.16
CA ILE A 350 -19.63 40.57 -10.01
C ILE A 350 -20.88 40.33 -9.15
N TYR A 351 -20.74 39.53 -8.07
CA TYR A 351 -21.87 39.28 -7.17
C TYR A 351 -22.44 40.56 -6.56
N ASN A 352 -21.61 41.50 -6.16
CA ASN A 352 -22.03 42.76 -5.57
C ASN A 352 -22.64 43.75 -6.61
N GLU A 353 -22.22 43.66 -7.89
CA GLU A 353 -22.77 44.47 -8.99
C GLU A 353 -24.18 44.02 -9.40
N ILE A 354 -24.51 42.73 -9.19
CA ILE A 354 -25.80 42.14 -9.58
C ILE A 354 -26.80 42.01 -8.41
N LYS A 355 -26.36 42.28 -7.17
CA LYS A 355 -27.17 42.24 -5.98
C LYS A 355 -28.03 43.49 -5.86
#